data_cd6e6991c7a93283ae586490025b779f
#
_entry.id   cd6e6991c7a93283ae586490025b779f
#
_cell.length_a   1.000
_cell.length_b   1.000
_cell.length_c   1.000
_cell.angle_alpha   90.00
_cell.angle_beta   90.00
_cell.angle_gamma   90.00
#
_symmetry.space_group_name_H-M   'P 1'
#
loop_
_entity.id
_entity.type
_entity.pdbx_description
1 polymer ?
#
loop_
_entity_poly.entity_id
_entity_poly.type
_entity_poly.pdbx_seq_one_letter_code
_entity_poly.pdbx_strand_id
1 'polypeptide(L)'
;MPGMDLGIDLGTSQVVIYASGKGVVLKEPAVIAVDSRDGHIVACGQEAYDMLGRTPDSITAVRPLAKGVIADYDYAERMLRYFVRKVCAYKILKPRAAVSVPASVTEVEQRSVVEAVSAAGVRRVVLIEEAVAAAIGAGLDVSAARGSMAVNIGGGTTDVAVLSLKGISTSSSLRVGGDDMDAAIVRYLRTKYNLIIGTRMAESIKKSIGSAMPPETASVMEAKGRDALTGLPAVRPVDALEIGEALSEPLMEMLSGVQRVLETTPPELA
;
A
#
# COMPACT_ATOMS: atom_id res chain seq x y z
N MET A 1 -2.59 -32.27 -12.94
CA MET A 1 -1.98 -31.53 -11.81
C MET A 1 -2.89 -30.35 -11.45
N PRO A 2 -3.23 -30.09 -10.20
CA PRO A 2 -3.98 -28.88 -9.85
C PRO A 2 -3.15 -27.64 -10.24
N GLY A 3 -3.82 -26.61 -10.76
CA GLY A 3 -3.19 -25.31 -11.03
C GLY A 3 -2.61 -24.71 -9.76
N MET A 4 -1.68 -23.75 -9.90
CA MET A 4 -1.08 -23.05 -8.76
C MET A 4 -2.13 -22.16 -8.09
N ASP A 5 -2.21 -22.19 -6.76
CA ASP A 5 -3.03 -21.28 -5.98
C ASP A 5 -2.17 -20.11 -5.51
N LEU A 6 -2.64 -18.90 -5.77
CA LEU A 6 -1.99 -17.65 -5.43
C LEU A 6 -2.79 -16.90 -4.36
N GLY A 7 -2.08 -16.23 -3.45
CA GLY A 7 -2.59 -15.10 -2.70
C GLY A 7 -1.97 -13.83 -3.30
N ILE A 8 -2.79 -12.85 -3.63
CA ILE A 8 -2.32 -11.57 -4.18
C ILE A 8 -2.77 -10.47 -3.25
N ASP A 9 -1.82 -9.77 -2.66
CA ASP A 9 -2.05 -8.49 -2.00
C ASP A 9 -1.80 -7.38 -3.02
N LEU A 10 -2.88 -6.69 -3.39
CA LEU A 10 -2.87 -5.63 -4.39
C LEU A 10 -2.82 -4.26 -3.72
N GLY A 11 -1.75 -4.02 -2.95
CA GLY A 11 -1.60 -2.80 -2.16
C GLY A 11 -1.20 -1.58 -2.98
N THR A 12 -1.57 -0.40 -2.50
CA THR A 12 -1.25 0.91 -3.11
C THR A 12 0.26 1.13 -3.30
N SER A 13 1.07 0.74 -2.32
CA SER A 13 2.53 0.92 -2.35
C SER A 13 3.28 -0.25 -2.96
N GLN A 14 2.80 -1.48 -2.75
CA GLN A 14 3.48 -2.70 -3.20
C GLN A 14 2.48 -3.79 -3.56
N VAL A 15 2.86 -4.66 -4.47
CA VAL A 15 2.16 -5.90 -4.79
C VAL A 15 2.94 -7.07 -4.18
N VAL A 16 2.24 -7.92 -3.43
CA VAL A 16 2.83 -9.14 -2.88
C VAL A 16 2.08 -10.34 -3.47
N ILE A 17 2.81 -11.33 -3.99
CA ILE A 17 2.22 -12.58 -4.47
C ILE A 17 2.81 -13.74 -3.67
N TYR A 18 1.92 -14.46 -3.02
CA TYR A 18 2.18 -15.73 -2.35
C TYR A 18 1.76 -16.88 -3.25
N ALA A 19 2.54 -17.93 -3.32
CA ALA A 19 2.20 -19.16 -4.01
C ALA A 19 2.13 -20.32 -3.04
N SER A 20 1.05 -21.10 -3.09
CA SER A 20 0.85 -22.27 -2.23
C SER A 20 2.03 -23.23 -2.33
N GLY A 21 2.59 -23.62 -1.17
CA GLY A 21 3.74 -24.50 -1.05
C GLY A 21 5.11 -23.86 -1.36
N LYS A 22 5.15 -22.55 -1.72
CA LYS A 22 6.40 -21.84 -2.01
C LYS A 22 6.63 -20.60 -1.15
N GLY A 23 5.60 -20.10 -0.47
CA GLY A 23 5.66 -18.83 0.28
C GLY A 23 5.51 -17.61 -0.63
N VAL A 24 6.07 -16.48 -0.17
CA VAL A 24 6.09 -15.22 -0.95
C VAL A 24 7.05 -15.38 -2.12
N VAL A 25 6.53 -15.27 -3.34
CA VAL A 25 7.28 -15.46 -4.60
C VAL A 25 7.52 -14.15 -5.35
N LEU A 26 6.80 -13.08 -4.96
CA LEU A 26 6.99 -11.73 -5.49
C LEU A 26 6.63 -10.72 -4.40
N LYS A 27 7.49 -9.71 -4.26
CA LYS A 27 7.23 -8.51 -3.45
C LYS A 27 7.89 -7.34 -4.17
N GLU A 28 7.08 -6.53 -4.83
CA GLU A 28 7.55 -5.46 -5.71
C GLU A 28 6.72 -4.19 -5.49
N PRO A 29 7.30 -2.99 -5.64
CA PRO A 29 6.53 -1.75 -5.65
C PRO A 29 5.43 -1.77 -6.71
N ALA A 30 4.26 -1.20 -6.37
CA ALA A 30 3.13 -1.07 -7.28
C ALA A 30 3.35 0.09 -8.26
N VAL A 31 4.38 -0.03 -9.12
CA VAL A 31 4.80 1.00 -10.08
C VAL A 31 5.02 0.38 -11.44
N ILE A 32 4.62 1.10 -12.48
CA ILE A 32 4.88 0.76 -13.89
C ILE A 32 5.47 1.98 -14.60
N ALA A 33 6.47 1.75 -15.45
CA ALA A 33 7.01 2.74 -16.35
C ALA A 33 6.75 2.32 -17.79
N VAL A 34 6.24 3.24 -18.60
CA VAL A 34 5.88 3.01 -20.00
C VAL A 34 6.47 4.09 -20.89
N ASP A 35 6.81 3.73 -22.11
CA ASP A 35 7.17 4.72 -23.15
C ASP A 35 5.89 5.45 -23.60
N SER A 36 5.91 6.80 -23.52
CA SER A 36 4.74 7.64 -23.82
C SER A 36 4.36 7.65 -25.31
N ARG A 37 5.25 7.18 -26.22
CA ARG A 37 5.06 7.22 -27.68
C ARG A 37 4.28 6.03 -28.21
N ASP A 38 4.58 4.84 -27.72
CA ASP A 38 3.98 3.57 -28.18
C ASP A 38 3.37 2.75 -27.06
N GLY A 39 3.53 3.23 -25.82
CA GLY A 39 2.94 2.64 -24.63
C GLY A 39 3.58 1.32 -24.20
N HIS A 40 4.73 0.88 -24.77
CA HIS A 40 5.34 -0.36 -24.28
C HIS A 40 5.85 -0.23 -22.84
N ILE A 41 5.89 -1.36 -22.13
CA ILE A 41 6.38 -1.41 -20.75
C ILE A 41 7.90 -1.29 -20.77
N VAL A 42 8.42 -0.24 -20.16
CA VAL A 42 9.86 -0.02 -19.96
C VAL A 42 10.33 -0.78 -18.71
N ALA A 43 9.58 -0.67 -17.61
CA ALA A 43 9.91 -1.33 -16.35
C ALA A 43 8.65 -1.55 -15.49
N CYS A 44 8.72 -2.49 -14.55
CA CYS A 44 7.71 -2.71 -13.51
C CYS A 44 8.38 -3.00 -12.17
N GLY A 45 7.71 -2.66 -11.08
CA GLY A 45 8.21 -2.94 -9.72
C GLY A 45 9.36 -2.02 -9.34
N GLN A 46 10.42 -2.57 -8.75
CA GLN A 46 11.54 -1.79 -8.21
C GLN A 46 12.24 -0.91 -9.26
N GLU A 47 12.46 -1.44 -10.46
CA GLU A 47 13.08 -0.66 -11.55
C GLU A 47 12.23 0.56 -11.93
N ALA A 48 10.91 0.39 -12.04
CA ALA A 48 9.99 1.50 -12.32
C ALA A 48 9.90 2.49 -11.13
N TYR A 49 9.95 1.99 -9.89
CA TYR A 49 9.99 2.82 -8.69
C TYR A 49 11.23 3.74 -8.67
N ASP A 50 12.38 3.22 -9.10
CA ASP A 50 13.61 4.01 -9.17
C ASP A 50 13.55 5.11 -10.22
N MET A 51 12.65 4.98 -11.20
CA MET A 51 12.39 5.99 -12.23
C MET A 51 11.43 7.09 -11.79
N LEU A 52 10.63 6.89 -10.73
CA LEU A 52 9.64 7.89 -10.28
C LEU A 52 10.27 9.26 -10.02
N GLY A 53 9.73 10.29 -10.68
CA GLY A 53 10.21 11.67 -10.59
C GLY A 53 11.58 11.95 -11.24
N ARG A 54 12.10 11.01 -12.06
CA ARG A 54 13.40 11.11 -12.73
C ARG A 54 13.35 10.77 -14.22
N THR A 55 12.17 10.54 -14.76
CA THR A 55 11.97 10.15 -16.15
C THR A 55 12.05 11.36 -17.09
N PRO A 56 12.60 11.21 -18.31
CA PRO A 56 12.39 12.18 -19.38
C PRO A 56 10.93 12.15 -19.86
N ASP A 57 10.50 13.17 -20.62
CA ASP A 57 9.11 13.29 -21.11
C ASP A 57 8.61 12.10 -21.93
N SER A 58 9.55 11.34 -22.52
CA SER A 58 9.24 10.13 -23.28
C SER A 58 8.88 8.92 -22.43
N ILE A 59 9.08 8.95 -21.11
CA ILE A 59 8.78 7.84 -20.21
C ILE A 59 7.87 8.32 -19.08
N THR A 60 6.75 7.66 -18.92
CA THR A 60 5.79 7.90 -17.82
C THR A 60 5.92 6.80 -16.78
N ALA A 61 6.37 7.14 -15.56
CA ALA A 61 6.39 6.23 -14.42
C ALA A 61 5.28 6.62 -13.44
N VAL A 62 4.35 5.69 -13.18
CA VAL A 62 3.14 5.94 -12.38
C VAL A 62 2.84 4.81 -11.41
N ARG A 63 2.05 5.14 -10.37
CA ARG A 63 1.40 4.19 -9.47
C ARG A 63 -0.04 4.01 -9.94
N PRO A 64 -0.42 2.86 -10.50
CA PRO A 64 -1.78 2.63 -11.01
C PRO A 64 -2.80 2.36 -9.90
N LEU A 65 -2.35 2.20 -8.67
CA LEU A 65 -3.18 1.97 -7.48
C LEU A 65 -3.09 3.17 -6.56
N ALA A 66 -4.21 3.62 -6.02
CA ALA A 66 -4.29 4.72 -5.06
C ALA A 66 -5.41 4.46 -4.04
N LYS A 67 -5.16 4.74 -2.76
CA LYS A 67 -6.18 4.61 -1.70
C LYS A 67 -6.89 3.25 -1.69
N GLY A 68 -6.13 2.18 -1.92
CA GLY A 68 -6.63 0.81 -1.90
C GLY A 68 -7.44 0.38 -3.12
N VAL A 69 -7.52 1.20 -4.17
CA VAL A 69 -8.29 0.92 -5.38
C VAL A 69 -7.47 1.10 -6.66
N ILE A 70 -7.98 0.57 -7.77
CA ILE A 70 -7.41 0.78 -9.10
C ILE A 70 -7.76 2.20 -9.54
N ALA A 71 -6.75 3.07 -9.64
CA ALA A 71 -6.88 4.45 -10.11
C ALA A 71 -6.74 4.55 -11.63
N ASP A 72 -5.91 3.68 -12.22
CA ASP A 72 -5.72 3.56 -13.67
C ASP A 72 -5.79 2.08 -14.05
N TYR A 73 -6.87 1.72 -14.73
CA TYR A 73 -7.17 0.32 -15.06
C TYR A 73 -6.15 -0.28 -16.04
N ASP A 74 -5.80 0.45 -17.08
CA ASP A 74 -4.93 -0.05 -18.14
C ASP A 74 -3.52 -0.31 -17.61
N TYR A 75 -2.99 0.61 -16.83
CA TYR A 75 -1.68 0.43 -16.21
C TYR A 75 -1.70 -0.64 -15.11
N ALA A 76 -2.78 -0.75 -14.32
CA ALA A 76 -2.93 -1.79 -13.30
C ALA A 76 -2.98 -3.20 -13.94
N GLU A 77 -3.79 -3.38 -14.98
CA GLU A 77 -3.92 -4.64 -15.71
C GLU A 77 -2.57 -5.07 -16.31
N ARG A 78 -1.85 -4.14 -16.95
CA ARG A 78 -0.55 -4.39 -17.56
C ARG A 78 0.53 -4.73 -16.53
N MET A 79 0.56 -4.03 -15.40
CA MET A 79 1.44 -4.31 -14.27
C MET A 79 1.17 -5.70 -13.68
N LEU A 80 -0.11 -6.01 -13.43
CA LEU A 80 -0.52 -7.32 -12.91
C LEU A 80 -0.17 -8.44 -13.88
N ARG A 81 -0.38 -8.26 -15.17
CA ARG A 81 0.00 -9.21 -16.21
C ARG A 81 1.50 -9.48 -16.22
N TYR A 82 2.31 -8.44 -16.04
CA TYR A 82 3.75 -8.58 -15.90
C TYR A 82 4.13 -9.42 -14.68
N PHE A 83 3.57 -9.12 -13.50
CA PHE A 83 3.87 -9.85 -12.26
C PHE A 83 3.36 -11.29 -12.29
N VAL A 84 2.14 -11.54 -12.77
CA VAL A 84 1.60 -12.89 -12.89
C VAL A 84 2.44 -13.73 -13.85
N ARG A 85 2.87 -13.18 -14.98
CA ARG A 85 3.79 -13.87 -15.91
C ARG A 85 5.14 -14.16 -15.26
N LYS A 86 5.73 -13.23 -14.51
CA LYS A 86 6.99 -13.42 -13.77
C LYS A 86 6.90 -14.61 -12.80
N VAL A 87 5.78 -14.76 -12.11
CA VAL A 87 5.53 -15.84 -11.14
C VAL A 87 5.15 -17.17 -11.82
N CYS A 88 4.41 -17.11 -12.94
CA CYS A 88 3.83 -18.29 -13.61
C CYS A 88 4.52 -18.69 -14.92
N ALA A 89 5.72 -18.16 -15.20
CA ALA A 89 6.41 -18.17 -16.51
C ALA A 89 6.43 -19.49 -17.29
N TYR A 90 6.24 -20.64 -16.65
CA TYR A 90 6.35 -21.96 -17.30
C TYR A 90 5.15 -22.89 -17.01
N LYS A 91 3.98 -22.34 -16.64
CA LYS A 91 2.83 -23.18 -16.29
C LYS A 91 1.75 -23.17 -17.36
N ILE A 92 1.43 -24.35 -17.86
CA ILE A 92 0.37 -24.60 -18.87
C ILE A 92 -1.02 -24.27 -18.30
N LEU A 93 -1.22 -24.49 -16.99
CA LEU A 93 -2.50 -24.24 -16.33
C LEU A 93 -2.51 -22.87 -15.66
N LYS A 94 -3.48 -22.04 -16.04
CA LYS A 94 -3.73 -20.75 -15.42
C LYS A 94 -3.99 -20.89 -13.91
N PRO A 95 -3.41 -20.03 -13.03
CA PRO A 95 -3.59 -20.10 -11.60
C PRO A 95 -5.00 -19.71 -11.17
N ARG A 96 -5.34 -20.04 -9.90
CA ARG A 96 -6.44 -19.42 -9.14
C ARG A 96 -5.84 -18.44 -8.17
N ALA A 97 -6.55 -17.37 -7.81
CA ALA A 97 -6.07 -16.40 -6.82
C ALA A 97 -7.16 -16.02 -5.82
N ALA A 98 -6.74 -15.87 -4.56
CA ALA A 98 -7.40 -15.02 -3.57
C ALA A 98 -6.71 -13.65 -3.62
N VAL A 99 -7.50 -12.57 -3.72
CA VAL A 99 -7.01 -11.19 -3.82
C VAL A 99 -7.53 -10.40 -2.64
N SER A 100 -6.65 -9.76 -1.89
CA SER A 100 -7.05 -8.88 -0.79
C SER A 100 -7.59 -7.56 -1.30
N VAL A 101 -8.63 -7.06 -0.67
CA VAL A 101 -9.26 -5.76 -0.93
C VAL A 101 -9.64 -5.09 0.39
N PRO A 102 -9.56 -3.74 0.50
CA PRO A 102 -10.08 -3.02 1.67
C PRO A 102 -11.57 -3.26 1.89
N ALA A 103 -12.02 -3.20 3.14
CA ALA A 103 -13.45 -3.37 3.46
C ALA A 103 -14.34 -2.24 2.88
N SER A 104 -13.76 -1.05 2.60
CA SER A 104 -14.49 0.11 2.08
C SER A 104 -14.71 0.12 0.56
N VAL A 105 -14.24 -0.90 -0.17
CA VAL A 105 -14.36 -0.92 -1.64
C VAL A 105 -15.80 -1.15 -2.07
N THR A 106 -16.23 -0.40 -3.07
CA THR A 106 -17.55 -0.54 -3.69
C THR A 106 -17.62 -1.79 -4.59
N GLU A 107 -18.83 -2.25 -4.93
CA GLU A 107 -19.01 -3.36 -5.86
C GLU A 107 -18.36 -3.12 -7.23
N VAL A 108 -18.35 -1.87 -7.71
CA VAL A 108 -17.70 -1.49 -8.98
C VAL A 108 -16.18 -1.63 -8.87
N GLU A 109 -15.58 -1.15 -7.76
CA GLU A 109 -14.14 -1.28 -7.50
C GLU A 109 -13.75 -2.76 -7.35
N GLN A 110 -14.55 -3.58 -6.64
CA GLN A 110 -14.36 -5.02 -6.53
C GLN A 110 -14.37 -5.71 -7.90
N ARG A 111 -15.34 -5.35 -8.75
CA ARG A 111 -15.44 -5.88 -10.11
C ARG A 111 -14.20 -5.52 -10.93
N SER A 112 -13.74 -4.27 -10.85
CA SER A 112 -12.53 -3.81 -11.54
C SER A 112 -11.29 -4.62 -11.14
N VAL A 113 -11.14 -4.97 -9.85
CA VAL A 113 -10.05 -5.84 -9.36
C VAL A 113 -10.17 -7.24 -9.97
N VAL A 114 -11.37 -7.85 -9.93
CA VAL A 114 -11.60 -9.19 -10.49
C VAL A 114 -11.30 -9.21 -11.98
N GLU A 115 -11.74 -8.21 -12.74
CA GLU A 115 -11.51 -8.08 -14.16
C GLU A 115 -10.03 -7.92 -14.50
N ALA A 116 -9.30 -7.00 -13.80
CA ALA A 116 -7.88 -6.77 -14.03
C ALA A 116 -7.03 -8.01 -13.73
N VAL A 117 -7.29 -8.70 -12.62
CA VAL A 117 -6.57 -9.94 -12.26
C VAL A 117 -6.89 -11.08 -13.21
N SER A 118 -8.15 -11.19 -13.66
CA SER A 118 -8.56 -12.22 -14.67
C SER A 118 -7.90 -11.94 -16.02
N ALA A 119 -7.87 -10.68 -16.47
CA ALA A 119 -7.19 -10.25 -17.69
C ALA A 119 -5.67 -10.47 -17.62
N ALA A 120 -5.07 -10.37 -16.43
CA ALA A 120 -3.67 -10.70 -16.21
C ALA A 120 -3.33 -12.19 -16.34
N GLY A 121 -4.34 -13.06 -16.49
CA GLY A 121 -4.16 -14.49 -16.79
C GLY A 121 -4.53 -15.43 -15.65
N VAL A 122 -5.21 -14.97 -14.62
CA VAL A 122 -5.75 -15.79 -13.53
C VAL A 122 -7.10 -16.38 -13.93
N ARG A 123 -7.29 -17.69 -13.72
CA ARG A 123 -8.51 -18.42 -14.16
C ARG A 123 -9.71 -18.17 -13.26
N ARG A 124 -9.47 -18.07 -11.95
CA ARG A 124 -10.53 -17.88 -10.95
C ARG A 124 -10.00 -16.92 -9.89
N VAL A 125 -10.75 -15.87 -9.65
CA VAL A 125 -10.46 -14.85 -8.64
C VAL A 125 -11.51 -14.94 -7.53
N VAL A 126 -11.07 -14.89 -6.28
CA VAL A 126 -11.91 -14.77 -5.08
C VAL A 126 -11.37 -13.57 -4.30
N LEU A 127 -12.25 -12.69 -3.86
CA LEU A 127 -11.87 -11.57 -3.02
C LEU A 127 -11.90 -11.97 -1.54
N ILE A 128 -10.99 -11.41 -0.77
CA ILE A 128 -10.91 -11.52 0.69
C ILE A 128 -10.65 -10.13 1.28
N GLU A 129 -11.26 -9.78 2.39
CA GLU A 129 -10.96 -8.51 3.05
C GLU A 129 -9.55 -8.49 3.63
N GLU A 130 -8.85 -7.35 3.48
CA GLU A 130 -7.45 -7.17 3.89
C GLU A 130 -7.24 -7.49 5.37
N ALA A 131 -8.13 -7.02 6.26
CA ALA A 131 -8.02 -7.29 7.68
C ALA A 131 -8.13 -8.78 8.02
N VAL A 132 -8.97 -9.55 7.29
CA VAL A 132 -9.07 -11.01 7.43
C VAL A 132 -7.79 -11.68 6.96
N ALA A 133 -7.29 -11.28 5.80
CA ALA A 133 -6.04 -11.81 5.25
C ALA A 133 -4.87 -11.53 6.19
N ALA A 134 -4.79 -10.31 6.74
CA ALA A 134 -3.77 -9.90 7.69
C ALA A 134 -3.84 -10.71 9.00
N ALA A 135 -5.04 -10.90 9.56
CA ALA A 135 -5.25 -11.70 10.77
C ALA A 135 -4.78 -13.15 10.58
N ILE A 136 -5.16 -13.77 9.47
CA ILE A 136 -4.74 -15.15 9.13
C ILE A 136 -3.21 -15.20 8.94
N GLY A 137 -2.64 -14.22 8.24
CA GLY A 137 -1.20 -14.13 8.00
C GLY A 137 -0.38 -13.91 9.27
N ALA A 138 -0.93 -13.20 10.26
CA ALA A 138 -0.35 -13.01 11.58
C ALA A 138 -0.52 -14.23 12.51
N GLY A 139 -1.21 -15.28 12.06
CA GLY A 139 -1.44 -16.49 12.86
C GLY A 139 -2.48 -16.34 13.96
N LEU A 140 -3.37 -15.34 13.87
CA LEU A 140 -4.48 -15.19 14.79
C LEU A 140 -5.48 -16.35 14.61
N ASP A 141 -5.94 -16.92 15.73
CA ASP A 141 -7.01 -17.91 15.70
C ASP A 141 -8.36 -17.20 15.50
N VAL A 142 -8.70 -16.95 14.24
CA VAL A 142 -9.98 -16.33 13.87
C VAL A 142 -11.18 -17.27 14.03
N SER A 143 -10.95 -18.55 14.35
CA SER A 143 -12.03 -19.54 14.54
C SER A 143 -12.57 -19.57 15.96
N ALA A 144 -11.84 -19.04 16.91
CA ALA A 144 -12.24 -19.01 18.31
C ALA A 144 -13.46 -18.10 18.53
N ALA A 145 -14.30 -18.48 19.55
CA ALA A 145 -15.43 -17.67 20.01
C ALA A 145 -14.95 -16.55 20.95
N ARG A 146 -14.00 -15.74 20.49
CA ARG A 146 -13.45 -14.56 21.18
C ARG A 146 -13.11 -13.50 20.16
N GLY A 147 -13.16 -12.23 20.54
CA GLY A 147 -12.71 -11.13 19.71
C GLY A 147 -11.20 -11.18 19.46
N SER A 148 -10.78 -11.01 18.22
CA SER A 148 -9.38 -10.80 17.83
C SER A 148 -9.34 -9.60 16.91
N MET A 149 -8.64 -8.53 17.31
CA MET A 149 -8.51 -7.33 16.50
C MET A 149 -7.29 -7.41 15.60
N ALA A 150 -7.48 -7.09 14.33
CA ALA A 150 -6.41 -6.87 13.37
C ALA A 150 -6.43 -5.42 12.89
N VAL A 151 -5.27 -4.78 12.87
CA VAL A 151 -5.06 -3.43 12.29
C VAL A 151 -4.05 -3.59 11.17
N ASN A 152 -4.48 -3.35 9.95
CA ASN A 152 -3.65 -3.39 8.74
C ASN A 152 -3.42 -1.97 8.23
N ILE A 153 -2.18 -1.47 8.34
CA ILE A 153 -1.80 -0.13 7.87
C ILE A 153 -1.00 -0.29 6.59
N GLY A 154 -1.66 0.04 5.46
CA GLY A 154 -1.07 -0.01 4.13
C GLY A 154 -0.48 1.31 3.67
N GLY A 155 -0.16 1.39 2.37
CA GLY A 155 0.27 2.65 1.75
C GLY A 155 -0.88 3.64 1.59
N GLY A 156 -2.05 3.17 1.17
CA GLY A 156 -3.20 4.03 0.87
C GLY A 156 -4.40 3.87 1.81
N THR A 157 -4.43 2.83 2.63
CA THR A 157 -5.56 2.50 3.52
C THR A 157 -5.08 2.04 4.88
N THR A 158 -5.98 2.17 5.86
CA THR A 158 -5.87 1.53 7.17
C THR A 158 -7.16 0.77 7.42
N ASP A 159 -7.07 -0.56 7.53
CA ASP A 159 -8.18 -1.45 7.75
C ASP A 159 -8.11 -2.03 9.17
N VAL A 160 -9.20 -1.88 9.91
CA VAL A 160 -9.33 -2.35 11.29
C VAL A 160 -10.54 -3.27 11.36
N ALA A 161 -10.36 -4.47 11.90
CA ALA A 161 -11.47 -5.40 12.09
C ALA A 161 -11.34 -6.20 13.38
N VAL A 162 -12.46 -6.48 14.02
CA VAL A 162 -12.61 -7.49 15.06
C VAL A 162 -13.23 -8.74 14.47
N LEU A 163 -12.51 -9.85 14.59
CA LEU A 163 -12.88 -11.15 14.03
C LEU A 163 -13.24 -12.12 15.15
N SER A 164 -14.26 -12.94 14.92
CA SER A 164 -14.67 -14.03 15.79
C SER A 164 -15.39 -15.09 14.96
N LEU A 165 -15.26 -16.37 15.31
CA LEU A 165 -15.97 -17.50 14.67
C LEU A 165 -15.84 -17.50 13.13
N LYS A 166 -14.66 -17.15 12.61
CA LYS A 166 -14.32 -17.03 11.17
C LYS A 166 -15.06 -15.91 10.43
N GLY A 167 -15.72 -15.00 11.14
CA GLY A 167 -16.42 -13.84 10.58
C GLY A 167 -15.88 -12.53 11.11
N ILE A 168 -16.22 -11.45 10.42
CA ILE A 168 -16.00 -10.09 10.89
C ILE A 168 -17.20 -9.70 11.75
N SER A 169 -16.93 -9.32 13.00
CA SER A 169 -17.95 -8.76 13.90
C SER A 169 -18.13 -7.27 13.63
N THR A 170 -17.03 -6.54 13.58
CA THR A 170 -17.01 -5.08 13.35
C THR A 170 -15.78 -4.73 12.54
N SER A 171 -15.90 -3.82 11.60
CA SER A 171 -14.77 -3.33 10.82
C SER A 171 -14.90 -1.85 10.47
N SER A 172 -13.76 -1.22 10.20
CA SER A 172 -13.66 0.13 9.64
C SER A 172 -12.47 0.16 8.69
N SER A 173 -12.65 0.80 7.55
CA SER A 173 -11.60 1.04 6.57
C SER A 173 -11.49 2.52 6.32
N LEU A 174 -10.30 3.04 6.46
CA LEU A 174 -9.95 4.45 6.27
C LEU A 174 -9.09 4.58 5.02
N ARG A 175 -9.33 5.60 4.21
CA ARG A 175 -8.49 5.92 3.05
C ARG A 175 -7.29 6.80 3.46
N VAL A 176 -6.63 6.41 4.55
CA VAL A 176 -5.43 7.03 5.11
C VAL A 176 -4.39 5.96 5.32
N GLY A 177 -3.15 6.22 4.89
CA GLY A 177 -2.06 5.27 4.98
C GLY A 177 -0.69 5.95 4.91
N GLY A 178 0.32 5.16 4.56
CA GLY A 178 1.70 5.63 4.47
C GLY A 178 1.93 6.76 3.47
N ASP A 179 1.14 6.83 2.40
CA ASP A 179 1.23 7.90 1.38
C ASP A 179 0.72 9.24 1.94
N ASP A 180 -0.25 9.21 2.88
CA ASP A 180 -0.74 10.43 3.57
C ASP A 180 0.31 10.96 4.55
N MET A 181 1.02 10.04 5.20
CA MET A 181 2.17 10.38 6.04
C MET A 181 3.27 11.07 5.21
N ASP A 182 3.59 10.54 4.02
CA ASP A 182 4.56 11.15 3.11
C ASP A 182 4.10 12.53 2.65
N ALA A 183 2.83 12.68 2.29
CA ALA A 183 2.24 13.95 1.90
C ALA A 183 2.26 14.98 3.07
N ALA A 184 2.05 14.53 4.30
CA ALA A 184 2.13 15.37 5.49
C ALA A 184 3.56 15.92 5.70
N ILE A 185 4.58 15.08 5.55
CA ILE A 185 5.99 15.50 5.60
C ILE A 185 6.31 16.52 4.50
N VAL A 186 5.85 16.28 3.25
CA VAL A 186 6.04 17.24 2.16
C VAL A 186 5.42 18.60 2.49
N ARG A 187 4.18 18.61 3.00
CA ARG A 187 3.49 19.86 3.41
C ARG A 187 4.23 20.57 4.54
N TYR A 188 4.65 19.83 5.56
CA TYR A 188 5.36 20.36 6.73
C TYR A 188 6.66 21.06 6.33
N LEU A 189 7.52 20.38 5.55
CA LEU A 189 8.80 20.94 5.14
C LEU A 189 8.65 22.13 4.17
N ARG A 190 7.62 22.10 3.34
CA ARG A 190 7.30 23.25 2.49
C ARG A 190 6.87 24.47 3.30
N THR A 191 6.05 24.27 4.33
CA THR A 191 5.53 25.37 5.17
C THR A 191 6.61 25.92 6.10
N LYS A 192 7.36 25.03 6.77
CA LYS A 192 8.33 25.43 7.79
C LYS A 192 9.64 25.96 7.21
N TYR A 193 10.13 25.34 6.15
CA TYR A 193 11.47 25.61 5.60
C TYR A 193 11.46 26.14 4.16
N ASN A 194 10.29 26.37 3.56
CA ASN A 194 10.15 26.65 2.13
C ASN A 194 10.86 25.59 1.25
N LEU A 195 10.97 24.36 1.74
CA LEU A 195 11.67 23.28 1.05
C LEU A 195 10.68 22.36 0.34
N ILE A 196 10.75 22.30 -1.00
CA ILE A 196 9.98 21.37 -1.83
C ILE A 196 10.79 20.09 -1.96
N ILE A 197 10.28 18.99 -1.40
CA ILE A 197 10.86 17.65 -1.54
C ILE A 197 9.96 16.75 -2.38
N GLY A 198 10.55 15.71 -2.99
CA GLY A 198 9.80 14.65 -3.67
C GLY A 198 9.26 13.60 -2.70
N THR A 199 8.24 12.84 -3.14
CA THR A 199 7.61 11.78 -2.34
C THR A 199 8.61 10.71 -1.86
N ARG A 200 9.61 10.35 -2.68
CA ARG A 200 10.67 9.41 -2.28
C ARG A 200 11.53 9.93 -1.12
N MET A 201 11.81 11.23 -1.09
CA MET A 201 12.54 11.84 0.03
C MET A 201 11.67 11.83 1.29
N ALA A 202 10.37 12.16 1.18
CA ALA A 202 9.44 12.09 2.30
C ALA A 202 9.31 10.66 2.85
N GLU A 203 9.16 9.66 1.99
CA GLU A 203 9.13 8.25 2.39
C GLU A 203 10.43 7.82 3.09
N SER A 204 11.59 8.28 2.58
CA SER A 204 12.89 8.01 3.21
C SER A 204 12.98 8.63 4.60
N ILE A 205 12.55 9.87 4.77
CA ILE A 205 12.51 10.57 6.07
C ILE A 205 11.57 9.82 7.03
N LYS A 206 10.35 9.50 6.60
CA LYS A 206 9.38 8.74 7.39
C LYS A 206 9.97 7.42 7.90
N LYS A 207 10.60 6.64 7.01
CA LYS A 207 11.17 5.32 7.36
C LYS A 207 12.41 5.41 8.25
N SER A 208 13.18 6.48 8.15
CA SER A 208 14.46 6.63 8.85
C SER A 208 14.31 7.24 10.23
N ILE A 209 13.49 8.28 10.38
CA ILE A 209 13.37 9.07 11.61
C ILE A 209 11.91 9.33 12.02
N GLY A 210 10.91 8.88 11.25
CA GLY A 210 9.49 9.01 11.63
C GLY A 210 9.16 8.17 12.86
N SER A 211 8.43 8.76 13.80
CA SER A 211 7.95 8.10 15.00
C SER A 211 6.56 8.60 15.38
N ALA A 212 5.68 7.68 15.81
CA ALA A 212 4.37 8.01 16.35
C ALA A 212 4.42 8.47 17.82
N MET A 213 5.50 8.16 18.52
CA MET A 213 5.76 8.57 19.90
C MET A 213 7.03 9.41 19.93
N PRO A 214 7.18 10.31 20.91
CA PRO A 214 8.42 11.06 21.06
C PRO A 214 9.62 10.10 21.10
N PRO A 215 10.63 10.30 20.23
CA PRO A 215 11.78 9.42 20.19
C PRO A 215 12.64 9.56 21.46
N GLU A 216 13.17 8.45 21.96
CA GLU A 216 14.06 8.44 23.13
C GLU A 216 15.42 9.08 22.83
N THR A 217 15.84 9.07 21.56
CA THR A 217 17.11 9.64 21.10
C THR A 217 16.87 10.62 19.96
N ALA A 218 17.60 11.72 19.98
CA ALA A 218 17.56 12.71 18.91
C ALA A 218 18.16 12.08 17.62
N SER A 219 17.34 11.94 16.60
CA SER A 219 17.76 11.49 15.27
C SER A 219 17.55 12.63 14.29
N VAL A 220 18.58 12.93 13.50
CA VAL A 220 18.57 14.00 12.50
C VAL A 220 18.88 13.42 11.13
N MET A 221 18.16 13.88 10.11
CA MET A 221 18.38 13.50 8.71
C MET A 221 18.43 14.75 7.82
N GLU A 222 19.24 14.72 6.77
CA GLU A 222 19.26 15.78 5.76
C GLU A 222 18.12 15.61 4.75
N ALA A 223 17.17 16.54 4.75
CA ALA A 223 16.14 16.66 3.72
C ALA A 223 16.72 17.43 2.52
N LYS A 224 16.76 16.75 1.37
CA LYS A 224 17.27 17.32 0.11
C LYS A 224 16.10 17.66 -0.81
N GLY A 225 16.08 18.88 -1.33
CA GLY A 225 15.01 19.37 -2.17
C GLY A 225 15.37 20.63 -2.93
N ARG A 226 14.36 21.42 -3.24
CA ARG A 226 14.47 22.72 -3.89
C ARG A 226 13.84 23.80 -3.00
N ASP A 227 14.53 24.89 -2.83
CA ASP A 227 14.00 26.06 -2.15
C ASP A 227 12.84 26.66 -2.97
N ALA A 228 11.69 26.87 -2.33
CA ALA A 228 10.46 27.30 -3.01
C ALA A 228 10.52 28.78 -3.48
N LEU A 229 11.38 29.60 -2.88
CA LEU A 229 11.52 31.02 -3.20
C LEU A 229 12.53 31.27 -4.30
N THR A 230 13.69 30.61 -4.20
CA THR A 230 14.81 30.82 -5.13
C THR A 230 14.82 29.84 -6.30
N GLY A 231 14.13 28.70 -6.16
CA GLY A 231 14.16 27.60 -7.14
C GLY A 231 15.45 26.77 -7.12
N LEU A 232 16.42 27.11 -6.27
CA LEU A 232 17.73 26.45 -6.22
C LEU A 232 17.70 25.18 -5.36
N PRO A 233 18.60 24.20 -5.62
CA PRO A 233 18.78 23.06 -4.75
C PRO A 233 19.10 23.51 -3.31
N ALA A 234 18.48 22.86 -2.34
CA ALA A 234 18.65 23.18 -0.93
C ALA A 234 18.66 21.90 -0.08
N VAL A 235 19.35 21.97 1.05
CA VAL A 235 19.43 20.91 2.06
C VAL A 235 19.06 21.52 3.41
N ARG A 236 18.24 20.81 4.19
CA ARG A 236 17.88 21.21 5.55
C ARG A 236 17.99 20.01 6.50
N PRO A 237 18.61 20.17 7.67
CA PRO A 237 18.51 19.16 8.72
C PRO A 237 17.07 19.15 9.25
N VAL A 238 16.52 17.97 9.45
CA VAL A 238 15.21 17.74 10.07
C VAL A 238 15.37 16.71 11.16
N ASP A 239 14.70 16.89 12.27
CA ASP A 239 14.78 15.97 13.40
C ASP A 239 13.50 15.10 13.55
N ALA A 240 13.62 14.04 14.35
CA ALA A 240 12.54 13.09 14.55
C ALA A 240 11.32 13.69 15.28
N LEU A 241 11.50 14.72 16.13
CA LEU A 241 10.38 15.39 16.80
C LEU A 241 9.55 16.18 15.79
N GLU A 242 10.22 16.94 14.92
CA GLU A 242 9.56 17.69 13.84
C GLU A 242 8.79 16.76 12.89
N ILE A 243 9.36 15.61 12.57
CA ILE A 243 8.67 14.62 11.72
C ILE A 243 7.49 14.00 12.47
N GLY A 244 7.61 13.74 13.79
CA GLY A 244 6.48 13.32 14.62
C GLY A 244 5.34 14.34 14.61
N GLU A 245 5.63 15.64 14.68
CA GLU A 245 4.62 16.70 14.53
C GLU A 245 3.93 16.65 13.16
N ALA A 246 4.71 16.49 12.09
CA ALA A 246 4.16 16.37 10.73
C ALA A 246 3.24 15.17 10.57
N LEU A 247 3.53 14.06 11.25
CA LEU A 247 2.76 12.81 11.18
C LEU A 247 1.50 12.81 12.08
N SER A 248 1.33 13.79 12.98
CA SER A 248 0.27 13.78 13.98
C SER A 248 -1.14 13.67 13.38
N GLU A 249 -1.43 14.42 12.30
CA GLU A 249 -2.75 14.42 11.65
C GLU A 249 -3.13 13.03 11.11
N PRO A 250 -2.36 12.39 10.22
CA PRO A 250 -2.72 11.07 9.70
C PRO A 250 -2.72 9.98 10.80
N LEU A 251 -1.85 10.08 11.81
CA LEU A 251 -1.84 9.13 12.93
C LEU A 251 -3.10 9.25 13.80
N MET A 252 -3.57 10.46 14.09
CA MET A 252 -4.81 10.67 14.83
C MET A 252 -6.04 10.18 14.06
N GLU A 253 -6.06 10.31 12.74
CA GLU A 253 -7.13 9.76 11.91
C GLU A 253 -7.16 8.23 11.96
N MET A 254 -6.00 7.57 11.87
CA MET A 254 -5.88 6.12 12.04
C MET A 254 -6.34 5.67 13.44
N LEU A 255 -5.91 6.38 14.48
CA LEU A 255 -6.29 6.08 15.87
C LEU A 255 -7.80 6.20 16.06
N SER A 256 -8.44 7.21 15.48
CA SER A 256 -9.90 7.39 15.55
C SER A 256 -10.65 6.21 14.88
N GLY A 257 -10.07 5.62 13.84
CA GLY A 257 -10.61 4.41 13.22
C GLY A 257 -10.55 3.20 14.15
N VAL A 258 -9.44 3.02 14.85
CA VAL A 258 -9.29 1.95 15.86
C VAL A 258 -10.30 2.15 17.00
N GLN A 259 -10.41 3.37 17.53
CA GLN A 259 -11.35 3.70 18.59
C GLN A 259 -12.80 3.41 18.17
N ARG A 260 -13.21 3.80 16.96
CA ARG A 260 -14.55 3.53 16.43
C ARG A 260 -14.87 2.04 16.40
N VAL A 261 -13.93 1.21 15.98
CA VAL A 261 -14.11 -0.25 15.94
C VAL A 261 -14.24 -0.81 17.36
N LEU A 262 -13.44 -0.34 18.31
CA LEU A 262 -13.56 -0.73 19.72
C LEU A 262 -14.93 -0.36 20.31
N GLU A 263 -15.38 0.89 20.09
CA GLU A 263 -16.67 1.39 20.58
C GLU A 263 -17.88 0.63 20.02
N THR A 264 -17.77 0.14 18.77
CA THR A 264 -18.85 -0.59 18.11
C THR A 264 -18.75 -2.13 18.29
N THR A 265 -17.67 -2.60 18.90
CA THR A 265 -17.47 -4.03 19.17
C THR A 265 -18.43 -4.48 20.28
N PRO A 266 -19.18 -5.60 20.08
CA PRO A 266 -20.02 -6.16 21.13
C PRO A 266 -19.21 -6.46 22.41
N PRO A 267 -19.77 -6.16 23.62
CA PRO A 267 -19.06 -6.35 24.89
C PRO A 267 -18.53 -7.77 25.09
N GLU A 268 -19.23 -8.78 24.55
CA GLU A 268 -18.82 -10.18 24.64
C GLU A 268 -17.57 -10.53 23.85
N LEU A 269 -17.13 -9.62 22.98
CA LEU A 269 -15.92 -9.76 22.14
C LEU A 269 -14.81 -8.76 22.52
N ALA A 270 -15.11 -7.84 23.44
CA ALA A 270 -14.18 -6.79 23.88
C ALA A 270 -13.12 -7.28 24.86
#